data_e30572e419e38fa86a52936d97a17000
#
_entry.id   e30572e419e38fa86a52936d97a17000
#
_cell.length_a   1.000
_cell.length_b   1.000
_cell.length_c   1.000
_cell.angle_alpha   90.00
_cell.angle_beta   90.00
_cell.angle_gamma   90.00
#
_symmetry.space_group_name_H-M   'P 1'
#
loop_
_entity.id
_entity.type
_entity.pdbx_description
1 polymer ?
#
loop_
_entity_poly.entity_id
_entity_poly.type
_entity_poly.pdbx_seq_one_letter_code
_entity_poly.pdbx_strand_id
1 'polypeptide(L)'
;MINEDFQSRVLKLEKDFQVIKENKTTKKENKSSVDLSNFTGNDGNVQKSIITNPQKNLSEQEIKKKYENAIKLLWASKFEEAEVELVDLKKFNPEDLMPNIQYWLGEVHYAQKKFEKAILEFGEGLQKYPDSIKGPDNMLKLGLSFANLKKKSEACNVFYELEVKYKSAPKNVLERANSEKKKLDCPKE
;
A
#
# COMPACT_ATOMS: atom_id res chain seq x y z
N MET A 1 -3.34 -0.92 -25.57
CA MET A 1 -3.67 -2.35 -25.36
C MET A 1 -2.96 -2.98 -24.17
N ILE A 2 -1.69 -2.68 -23.87
CA ILE A 2 -0.95 -3.27 -22.71
C ILE A 2 -1.49 -2.81 -21.35
N ASN A 3 -2.08 -1.61 -21.28
CA ASN A 3 -2.56 -0.99 -20.03
C ASN A 3 -3.83 -1.66 -19.46
N GLU A 4 -4.71 -2.21 -20.29
CA GLU A 4 -5.97 -2.85 -19.84
C GLU A 4 -5.71 -4.24 -19.23
N ASP A 5 -4.76 -4.99 -19.77
CA ASP A 5 -4.40 -6.31 -19.24
C ASP A 5 -3.67 -6.18 -17.88
N PHE A 6 -2.79 -5.19 -17.72
CA PHE A 6 -2.10 -4.91 -16.46
C PHE A 6 -3.08 -4.47 -15.37
N GLN A 7 -3.99 -3.53 -15.66
CA GLN A 7 -5.01 -3.09 -14.70
C GLN A 7 -5.96 -4.24 -14.32
N SER A 8 -6.34 -5.07 -15.29
CA SER A 8 -7.16 -6.26 -15.07
C SER A 8 -6.47 -7.27 -14.14
N ARG A 9 -5.15 -7.45 -14.25
CA ARG A 9 -4.35 -8.37 -13.42
C ARG A 9 -4.11 -7.82 -12.02
N VAL A 10 -3.93 -6.50 -11.87
CA VAL A 10 -3.86 -5.84 -10.55
C VAL A 10 -5.21 -5.97 -9.85
N LEU A 11 -6.33 -5.68 -10.53
CA LEU A 11 -7.68 -5.84 -10.00
C LEU A 11 -8.00 -7.30 -9.61
N LYS A 12 -7.47 -8.27 -10.35
CA LYS A 12 -7.61 -9.68 -10.01
C LYS A 12 -6.86 -10.04 -8.74
N LEU A 13 -5.63 -9.53 -8.57
CA LEU A 13 -4.85 -9.71 -7.34
C LEU A 13 -5.52 -9.04 -6.14
N GLU A 14 -6.12 -7.87 -6.32
CA GLU A 14 -6.92 -7.19 -5.28
C GLU A 14 -8.12 -8.04 -4.85
N LYS A 15 -8.85 -8.62 -5.80
CA LYS A 15 -10.00 -9.52 -5.52
C LYS A 15 -9.56 -10.79 -4.80
N ASP A 16 -8.49 -11.43 -5.24
CA ASP A 16 -7.95 -12.63 -4.62
C ASP A 16 -7.48 -12.34 -3.18
N PHE A 17 -6.94 -11.15 -2.93
CA PHE A 17 -6.52 -10.72 -1.61
C PHE A 17 -7.70 -10.33 -0.70
N GLN A 18 -8.77 -9.74 -1.23
CA GLN A 18 -10.03 -9.49 -0.51
C GLN A 18 -10.64 -10.80 -0.04
N VAL A 19 -10.74 -11.80 -0.90
CA VAL A 19 -11.26 -13.14 -0.58
C VAL A 19 -10.43 -13.82 0.53
N ILE A 20 -9.10 -13.67 0.51
CA ILE A 20 -8.22 -14.21 1.56
C ILE A 20 -8.43 -13.48 2.90
N LYS A 21 -8.72 -12.18 2.87
CA LYS A 21 -8.97 -11.35 4.04
C LYS A 21 -10.32 -11.69 4.69
N GLU A 22 -11.36 -11.88 3.89
CA GLU A 22 -12.69 -12.30 4.33
C GLU A 22 -12.68 -13.71 4.93
N ASN A 23 -11.96 -14.65 4.32
CA ASN A 23 -11.79 -16.01 4.86
C ASN A 23 -10.97 -16.07 6.15
N LYS A 24 -10.14 -15.05 6.46
CA LYS A 24 -9.43 -14.96 7.75
C LYS A 24 -10.31 -14.34 8.85
N THR A 25 -11.22 -13.44 8.52
CA THR A 25 -12.16 -12.84 9.47
C THR A 25 -13.22 -13.84 9.91
N THR A 26 -13.76 -14.63 9.00
CA THR A 26 -14.77 -15.67 9.32
C THR A 26 -14.22 -16.80 10.19
N LYS A 27 -12.90 -17.04 10.21
CA LYS A 27 -12.28 -18.02 11.11
C LYS A 27 -12.00 -17.49 12.52
N LYS A 28 -12.13 -16.19 12.77
CA LYS A 28 -11.88 -15.56 14.08
C LYS A 28 -13.15 -15.28 14.90
N GLU A 29 -14.32 -15.34 14.29
CA GLU A 29 -15.60 -14.98 14.95
C GLU A 29 -16.32 -16.16 15.62
N ASN A 30 -15.72 -17.35 15.65
CA ASN A 30 -16.32 -18.54 16.29
C ASN A 30 -15.71 -18.86 17.66
N LYS A 31 -15.47 -17.83 18.49
CA LYS A 31 -15.25 -18.02 19.94
C LYS A 31 -15.60 -16.77 20.71
N SER A 32 -16.75 -16.74 21.26
CA SER A 32 -17.27 -15.97 22.40
C SER A 32 -18.57 -15.23 22.09
N SER A 33 -19.66 -15.97 22.06
CA SER A 33 -20.98 -15.43 22.37
C SER A 33 -21.16 -15.50 23.89
N VAL A 34 -20.95 -14.40 24.59
CA VAL A 34 -21.45 -14.24 25.96
C VAL A 34 -22.83 -13.62 25.85
N ASP A 35 -23.83 -14.42 26.22
CA ASP A 35 -25.24 -14.07 26.34
C ASP A 35 -25.39 -13.04 27.47
N LEU A 36 -25.83 -11.83 27.12
CA LEU A 36 -26.15 -10.76 28.09
C LEU A 36 -27.62 -10.37 27.95
N SER A 37 -28.51 -11.35 28.04
CA SER A 37 -29.94 -11.11 28.28
C SER A 37 -30.25 -11.29 29.75
N ASN A 38 -30.11 -10.24 30.56
CA ASN A 38 -30.86 -9.96 31.77
C ASN A 38 -30.24 -8.80 32.56
N PHE A 39 -30.61 -7.60 32.22
CA PHE A 39 -30.59 -6.50 33.18
C PHE A 39 -31.76 -5.55 32.90
N THR A 40 -32.87 -5.80 33.58
CA THR A 40 -33.98 -4.86 33.70
C THR A 40 -33.71 -3.98 34.91
N GLY A 41 -33.55 -2.67 34.68
CA GLY A 41 -33.45 -1.65 35.76
C GLY A 41 -33.85 -0.30 35.17
N ASN A 42 -35.01 0.14 35.57
CA ASN A 42 -35.68 1.40 35.27
C ASN A 42 -34.88 2.56 35.84
N ASP A 43 -34.57 3.62 35.06
CA ASP A 43 -34.89 5.00 35.43
C ASP A 43 -34.25 5.99 34.42
N GLY A 44 -34.98 7.02 34.14
CA GLY A 44 -34.92 7.96 33.08
C GLY A 44 -33.65 8.84 32.96
N ASN A 45 -33.58 9.44 31.84
CA ASN A 45 -32.66 10.46 31.34
C ASN A 45 -31.45 9.95 30.55
N VAL A 46 -31.71 9.34 29.39
CA VAL A 46 -30.66 9.11 28.41
C VAL A 46 -30.50 10.38 27.59
N GLN A 47 -29.60 11.22 28.03
CA GLN A 47 -28.96 12.21 27.18
C GLN A 47 -28.28 11.44 26.02
N LYS A 48 -28.81 11.63 24.84
CA LYS A 48 -28.28 11.08 23.57
C LYS A 48 -26.90 11.67 23.37
N SER A 49 -25.88 11.04 23.99
CA SER A 49 -24.50 11.31 23.67
C SER A 49 -24.27 10.83 22.24
N ILE A 50 -24.32 11.77 21.33
CA ILE A 50 -23.77 11.61 19.98
C ILE A 50 -22.31 11.23 20.20
N ILE A 51 -21.97 9.96 19.96
CA ILE A 51 -20.59 9.53 19.81
C ILE A 51 -20.11 10.14 18.51
N THR A 52 -19.81 11.42 18.54
CA THR A 52 -18.94 12.02 17.55
C THR A 52 -17.58 11.41 17.81
N ASN A 53 -17.21 10.45 16.99
CA ASN A 53 -15.83 10.01 16.88
C ASN A 53 -15.02 11.28 16.56
N PRO A 54 -14.20 11.82 17.46
CA PRO A 54 -13.41 12.99 17.16
C PRO A 54 -12.29 12.49 16.23
N GLN A 55 -12.51 12.49 14.93
CA GLN A 55 -11.42 12.59 14.00
C GLN A 55 -10.71 13.89 14.37
N LYS A 56 -9.68 13.76 15.20
CA LYS A 56 -8.82 14.87 15.58
C LYS A 56 -8.28 15.44 14.28
N ASN A 57 -8.81 16.59 13.86
CA ASN A 57 -8.30 17.31 12.71
C ASN A 57 -6.87 17.72 13.06
N LEU A 58 -5.90 16.95 12.54
CA LEU A 58 -4.48 17.29 12.68
C LEU A 58 -4.20 18.53 11.84
N SER A 59 -3.42 19.45 12.37
CA SER A 59 -2.87 20.54 11.59
C SER A 59 -1.88 20.00 10.54
N GLU A 60 -1.65 20.76 9.49
CA GLU A 60 -0.67 20.43 8.44
C GLU A 60 0.73 20.14 9.02
N GLN A 61 1.12 20.91 10.03
CA GLN A 61 2.41 20.73 10.74
C GLN A 61 2.47 19.40 11.50
N GLU A 62 1.37 18.98 12.14
CA GLU A 62 1.29 17.70 12.83
C GLU A 62 1.34 16.53 11.82
N ILE A 63 0.64 16.66 10.69
CA ILE A 63 0.68 15.69 9.59
C ILE A 63 2.11 15.52 9.07
N LYS A 64 2.80 16.64 8.79
CA LYS A 64 4.19 16.63 8.34
C LYS A 64 5.12 15.98 9.35
N LYS A 65 4.98 16.31 10.63
CA LYS A 65 5.77 15.71 11.71
C LYS A 65 5.54 14.20 11.84
N LYS A 66 4.30 13.75 11.75
CA LYS A 66 3.97 12.31 11.73
C LYS A 66 4.60 11.61 10.51
N TYR A 67 4.52 12.23 9.34
CA TYR A 67 5.14 11.70 8.13
C TYR A 67 6.67 11.56 8.29
N GLU A 68 7.35 12.58 8.77
CA GLU A 68 8.80 12.53 9.03
C GLU A 68 9.15 11.45 10.06
N ASN A 69 8.31 11.27 11.09
CA ASN A 69 8.50 10.20 12.09
C ASN A 69 8.37 8.82 11.45
N ALA A 70 7.35 8.60 10.63
CA ALA A 70 7.15 7.33 9.92
C ALA A 70 8.38 6.97 9.06
N ILE A 71 8.95 7.94 8.37
CA ILE A 71 10.16 7.73 7.55
C ILE A 71 11.39 7.41 8.43
N LYS A 72 11.54 8.08 9.58
CA LYS A 72 12.61 7.76 10.54
C LYS A 72 12.48 6.34 11.09
N LEU A 73 11.26 5.91 11.40
CA LEU A 73 10.99 4.55 11.87
C LEU A 73 11.36 3.51 10.79
N LEU A 74 11.01 3.76 9.53
CA LEU A 74 11.38 2.90 8.42
C LEU A 74 12.91 2.76 8.28
N TRP A 75 13.64 3.87 8.33
CA TRP A 75 15.11 3.85 8.26
C TRP A 75 15.77 3.20 9.49
N ALA A 76 15.10 3.25 10.63
CA ALA A 76 15.51 2.51 11.84
C ALA A 76 15.12 1.02 11.79
N SER A 77 14.60 0.54 10.67
CA SER A 77 14.08 -0.84 10.49
C SER A 77 12.94 -1.22 11.45
N LYS A 78 12.22 -0.22 11.98
CA LYS A 78 11.03 -0.38 12.82
C LYS A 78 9.79 -0.42 11.93
N PHE A 79 9.69 -1.47 11.13
CA PHE A 79 8.74 -1.55 10.02
C PHE A 79 7.28 -1.57 10.48
N GLU A 80 6.97 -2.27 11.58
CA GLU A 80 5.62 -2.35 12.13
C GLU A 80 5.14 -1.00 12.64
N GLU A 81 6.01 -0.26 13.34
CA GLU A 81 5.72 1.09 13.84
C GLU A 81 5.53 2.06 12.67
N ALA A 82 6.39 1.98 11.64
CA ALA A 82 6.27 2.78 10.42
C ALA A 82 4.97 2.51 9.66
N GLU A 83 4.56 1.23 9.54
CA GLU A 83 3.30 0.81 8.92
C GLU A 83 2.11 1.47 9.62
N VAL A 84 2.07 1.42 10.95
CA VAL A 84 0.98 2.01 11.75
C VAL A 84 0.88 3.52 11.53
N GLU A 85 1.99 4.25 11.59
CA GLU A 85 2.01 5.70 11.37
C GLU A 85 1.58 6.09 9.95
N LEU A 86 2.04 5.35 8.93
CA LEU A 86 1.68 5.62 7.53
C LEU A 86 0.20 5.29 7.24
N VAL A 87 -0.31 4.18 7.79
CA VAL A 87 -1.73 3.83 7.68
C VAL A 87 -2.61 4.87 8.35
N ASP A 88 -2.18 5.39 9.50
CA ASP A 88 -2.89 6.45 10.20
C ASP A 88 -2.91 7.75 9.39
N LEU A 89 -1.75 8.13 8.83
CA LEU A 89 -1.64 9.27 7.92
C LEU A 89 -2.53 9.13 6.68
N LYS A 90 -2.60 7.93 6.10
CA LYS A 90 -3.46 7.65 4.93
C LYS A 90 -4.94 7.94 5.22
N LYS A 91 -5.41 7.75 6.47
CA LYS A 91 -6.80 8.05 6.89
C LYS A 91 -7.11 9.55 6.88
N PHE A 92 -6.13 10.40 7.17
CA PHE A 92 -6.28 11.86 7.10
C PHE A 92 -6.31 12.40 5.68
N ASN A 93 -5.88 11.58 4.71
CA ASN A 93 -5.85 11.88 3.29
C ASN A 93 -5.20 13.24 2.95
N PRO A 94 -3.95 13.51 3.43
CA PRO A 94 -3.25 14.75 3.11
C PRO A 94 -2.87 14.74 1.63
N GLU A 95 -3.60 15.50 0.80
CA GLU A 95 -3.59 15.42 -0.66
C GLU A 95 -2.16 15.47 -1.24
N ASP A 96 -1.34 16.42 -0.79
CA ASP A 96 0.04 16.61 -1.27
C ASP A 96 0.99 15.48 -0.86
N LEU A 97 0.70 14.76 0.22
CA LEU A 97 1.56 13.70 0.73
C LEU A 97 1.08 12.29 0.33
N MET A 98 -0.15 12.15 -0.16
CA MET A 98 -0.71 10.84 -0.49
C MET A 98 0.16 10.00 -1.43
N PRO A 99 0.74 10.55 -2.52
CA PRO A 99 1.62 9.76 -3.39
C PRO A 99 2.86 9.24 -2.65
N ASN A 100 3.40 10.03 -1.73
CA ASN A 100 4.55 9.64 -0.93
C ASN A 100 4.17 8.62 0.15
N ILE A 101 3.05 8.81 0.85
CA ILE A 101 2.54 7.87 1.86
C ILE A 101 2.30 6.50 1.22
N GLN A 102 1.67 6.48 0.06
CA GLN A 102 1.40 5.27 -0.70
C GLN A 102 2.68 4.53 -1.09
N TYR A 103 3.67 5.26 -1.60
CA TYR A 103 4.99 4.72 -1.92
C TYR A 103 5.67 4.11 -0.68
N TRP A 104 5.68 4.83 0.45
CA TRP A 104 6.35 4.36 1.65
C TRP A 104 5.66 3.16 2.31
N LEU A 105 4.34 3.02 2.20
CA LEU A 105 3.65 1.80 2.59
C LEU A 105 4.14 0.60 1.76
N GLY A 106 4.30 0.78 0.46
CA GLY A 106 4.91 -0.22 -0.40
C GLY A 106 6.34 -0.58 0.03
N GLU A 107 7.16 0.42 0.37
CA GLU A 107 8.54 0.22 0.85
C GLU A 107 8.60 -0.54 2.18
N VAL A 108 7.69 -0.22 3.13
CA VAL A 108 7.58 -0.95 4.40
C VAL A 108 7.29 -2.42 4.15
N HIS A 109 6.30 -2.72 3.32
CA HIS A 109 5.96 -4.11 2.99
C HIS A 109 7.08 -4.82 2.21
N TYR A 110 7.74 -4.10 1.31
CA TYR A 110 8.88 -4.63 0.57
C TYR A 110 10.05 -4.99 1.51
N ALA A 111 10.39 -4.12 2.45
CA ALA A 111 11.43 -4.34 3.44
C ALA A 111 11.13 -5.53 4.38
N GLN A 112 9.85 -5.71 4.73
CA GLN A 112 9.36 -6.87 5.48
C GLN A 112 9.28 -8.15 4.64
N LYS A 113 9.67 -8.12 3.34
CA LYS A 113 9.52 -9.22 2.38
C LYS A 113 8.06 -9.67 2.16
N LYS A 114 7.10 -8.81 2.48
CA LYS A 114 5.66 -9.01 2.22
C LYS A 114 5.35 -8.54 0.79
N PHE A 115 5.94 -9.21 -0.21
CA PHE A 115 5.97 -8.73 -1.59
C PHE A 115 4.58 -8.62 -2.23
N GLU A 116 3.63 -9.48 -1.88
CA GLU A 116 2.24 -9.39 -2.33
C GLU A 116 1.59 -8.07 -1.89
N LYS A 117 1.80 -7.67 -0.62
CA LYS A 117 1.30 -6.41 -0.11
C LYS A 117 2.01 -5.22 -0.77
N ALA A 118 3.33 -5.32 -0.96
CA ALA A 118 4.10 -4.29 -1.65
C ALA A 118 3.58 -4.06 -3.09
N ILE A 119 3.25 -5.13 -3.83
CA ILE A 119 2.64 -5.06 -5.16
C ILE A 119 1.34 -4.25 -5.13
N LEU A 120 0.47 -4.49 -4.14
CA LEU A 120 -0.79 -3.77 -4.01
C LEU A 120 -0.57 -2.27 -3.75
N GLU A 121 0.30 -1.91 -2.80
CA GLU A 121 0.56 -0.51 -2.46
C GLU A 121 1.24 0.24 -3.61
N PHE A 122 2.25 -0.35 -4.28
CA PHE A 122 2.89 0.27 -5.44
C PHE A 122 1.94 0.36 -6.64
N GLY A 123 1.12 -0.66 -6.88
CA GLY A 123 0.08 -0.67 -7.92
C GLY A 123 -0.97 0.41 -7.67
N GLU A 124 -1.49 0.52 -6.44
CA GLU A 124 -2.42 1.58 -6.05
C GLU A 124 -1.81 2.97 -6.27
N GLY A 125 -0.52 3.14 -5.93
CA GLY A 125 0.22 4.37 -6.17
C GLY A 125 0.28 4.77 -7.64
N LEU A 126 0.52 3.80 -8.52
CA LEU A 126 0.54 4.02 -9.97
C LEU A 126 -0.84 4.30 -10.56
N GLN A 127 -1.89 3.68 -10.01
CA GLN A 127 -3.26 3.88 -10.45
C GLN A 127 -3.82 5.23 -10.03
N LYS A 128 -3.63 5.62 -8.76
CA LYS A 128 -4.20 6.86 -8.21
C LYS A 128 -3.37 8.09 -8.51
N TYR A 129 -2.05 7.92 -8.62
CA TYR A 129 -1.10 9.04 -8.76
C TYR A 129 -0.11 8.81 -9.91
N PRO A 130 -0.60 8.56 -11.15
CA PRO A 130 0.25 8.15 -12.28
C PRO A 130 1.31 9.18 -12.64
N ASP A 131 1.03 10.47 -12.44
CA ASP A 131 1.91 11.59 -12.80
C ASP A 131 2.73 12.12 -11.62
N SER A 132 2.69 11.43 -10.47
CA SER A 132 3.49 11.84 -9.33
C SER A 132 4.98 11.60 -9.57
N ILE A 133 5.82 12.39 -8.90
CA ILE A 133 7.27 12.19 -8.93
C ILE A 133 7.69 10.80 -8.42
N LYS A 134 6.81 10.09 -7.69
CA LYS A 134 7.00 8.73 -7.22
C LYS A 134 6.61 7.65 -8.24
N GLY A 135 6.02 8.04 -9.36
CA GLY A 135 5.60 7.10 -10.42
C GLY A 135 6.72 6.15 -10.87
N PRO A 136 7.90 6.66 -11.28
CA PRO A 136 9.03 5.81 -11.69
C PRO A 136 9.52 4.88 -10.58
N ASP A 137 9.63 5.38 -9.35
CA ASP A 137 10.04 4.58 -8.18
C ASP A 137 9.03 3.49 -7.86
N ASN A 138 7.73 3.82 -7.87
CA ASN A 138 6.64 2.85 -7.68
C ASN A 138 6.73 1.72 -8.72
N MET A 139 6.93 2.07 -10.00
CA MET A 139 6.98 1.08 -11.07
C MET A 139 8.21 0.19 -10.96
N LEU A 140 9.38 0.76 -10.63
CA LEU A 140 10.58 -0.02 -10.36
C LEU A 140 10.35 -1.02 -9.22
N LYS A 141 9.81 -0.55 -8.09
CA LYS A 141 9.57 -1.38 -6.90
C LYS A 141 8.50 -2.44 -7.13
N LEU A 142 7.49 -2.14 -7.92
CA LEU A 142 6.49 -3.10 -8.38
C LEU A 142 7.15 -4.26 -9.15
N GLY A 143 7.99 -3.93 -10.13
CA GLY A 143 8.74 -4.94 -10.89
C GLY A 143 9.66 -5.78 -10.00
N LEU A 144 10.38 -5.14 -9.07
CA LEU A 144 11.22 -5.83 -8.10
C LEU A 144 10.41 -6.75 -7.17
N SER A 145 9.20 -6.35 -6.79
CA SER A 145 8.31 -7.18 -5.95
C SER A 145 7.88 -8.44 -6.70
N PHE A 146 7.49 -8.33 -7.97
CA PHE A 146 7.20 -9.47 -8.83
C PHE A 146 8.41 -10.39 -9.00
N ALA A 147 9.60 -9.83 -9.21
CA ALA A 147 10.83 -10.60 -9.34
C ALA A 147 11.14 -11.42 -8.07
N ASN A 148 10.93 -10.83 -6.88
CA ASN A 148 11.11 -11.53 -5.61
C ASN A 148 10.13 -12.69 -5.43
N LEU A 149 8.90 -12.57 -5.94
CA LEU A 149 7.90 -13.64 -5.97
C LEU A 149 8.14 -14.68 -7.09
N LYS A 150 9.27 -14.56 -7.82
CA LYS A 150 9.58 -15.42 -8.97
C LYS A 150 8.58 -15.31 -10.14
N LYS A 151 7.81 -14.23 -10.18
CA LYS A 151 6.89 -13.89 -11.27
C LYS A 151 7.66 -13.16 -12.38
N LYS A 152 8.50 -13.92 -13.11
CA LYS A 152 9.43 -13.38 -14.13
C LYS A 152 8.71 -12.58 -15.21
N SER A 153 7.64 -13.12 -15.77
CA SER A 153 6.89 -12.48 -16.86
C SER A 153 6.34 -11.12 -16.44
N GLU A 154 5.71 -11.07 -15.27
CA GLU A 154 5.14 -9.83 -14.72
C GLU A 154 6.24 -8.80 -14.43
N ALA A 155 7.36 -9.23 -13.85
CA ALA A 155 8.49 -8.36 -13.58
C ALA A 155 9.05 -7.75 -14.87
N CYS A 156 9.26 -8.56 -15.90
CA CYS A 156 9.76 -8.10 -17.20
C CYS A 156 8.82 -7.07 -17.83
N ASN A 157 7.51 -7.36 -17.86
CA ASN A 157 6.49 -6.44 -18.40
C ASN A 157 6.51 -5.08 -17.68
N VAL A 158 6.59 -5.09 -16.34
CA VAL A 158 6.64 -3.85 -15.54
C VAL A 158 7.91 -3.05 -15.83
N PHE A 159 9.07 -3.69 -15.99
CA PHE A 159 10.31 -2.99 -16.32
C PHE A 159 10.32 -2.40 -17.73
N TYR A 160 9.70 -3.05 -18.70
CA TYR A 160 9.52 -2.48 -20.05
C TYR A 160 8.55 -1.30 -20.01
N GLU A 161 7.43 -1.45 -19.31
CA GLU A 161 6.44 -0.36 -19.17
C GLU A 161 7.05 0.87 -18.47
N LEU A 162 7.95 0.68 -17.50
CA LEU A 162 8.67 1.77 -16.86
C LEU A 162 9.45 2.60 -17.89
N GLU A 163 10.18 1.97 -18.78
CA GLU A 163 10.96 2.67 -19.82
C GLU A 163 10.08 3.40 -20.84
N VAL A 164 8.94 2.82 -21.17
CA VAL A 164 7.99 3.43 -22.13
C VAL A 164 7.26 4.61 -21.50
N LYS A 165 6.75 4.44 -20.29
CA LYS A 165 5.90 5.42 -19.62
C LYS A 165 6.70 6.58 -19.01
N TYR A 166 7.84 6.26 -18.40
CA TYR A 166 8.65 7.22 -17.66
C TYR A 166 10.01 7.46 -18.32
N LYS A 167 10.00 7.89 -19.60
CA LYS A 167 11.21 8.14 -20.40
C LYS A 167 12.20 9.12 -19.75
N SER A 168 11.67 10.07 -18.96
CA SER A 168 12.45 11.06 -18.21
C SER A 168 12.70 10.67 -16.76
N ALA A 169 12.53 9.40 -16.40
CA ALA A 169 12.81 8.92 -15.05
C ALA A 169 14.29 9.13 -14.68
N PRO A 170 14.60 9.26 -13.37
CA PRO A 170 15.99 9.35 -12.93
C PRO A 170 16.83 8.20 -13.50
N LYS A 171 18.04 8.52 -13.94
CA LYS A 171 18.95 7.57 -14.60
C LYS A 171 19.20 6.30 -13.79
N ASN A 172 19.36 6.44 -12.47
CA ASN A 172 19.53 5.31 -11.56
C ASN A 172 18.33 4.36 -11.53
N VAL A 173 17.10 4.87 -11.71
CA VAL A 173 15.88 4.05 -11.78
C VAL A 173 15.88 3.21 -13.05
N LEU A 174 16.15 3.84 -14.20
CA LEU A 174 16.22 3.17 -15.50
C LEU A 174 17.35 2.14 -15.54
N GLU A 175 18.54 2.50 -15.06
CA GLU A 175 19.69 1.59 -14.97
C GLU A 175 19.40 0.38 -14.09
N ARG A 176 18.69 0.60 -12.97
CA ARG A 176 18.28 -0.51 -12.09
C ARG A 176 17.29 -1.43 -12.78
N ALA A 177 16.27 -0.90 -13.46
CA ALA A 177 15.33 -1.71 -14.24
C ALA A 177 16.02 -2.53 -15.31
N ASN A 178 16.93 -1.91 -16.07
CA ASN A 178 17.74 -2.59 -17.09
C ASN A 178 18.62 -3.71 -16.51
N SER A 179 19.22 -3.47 -15.35
CA SER A 179 20.01 -4.50 -14.65
C SER A 179 19.13 -5.69 -14.25
N GLU A 180 17.93 -5.44 -13.76
CA GLU A 180 17.02 -6.52 -13.34
C GLU A 180 16.47 -7.28 -14.56
N LYS A 181 16.15 -6.60 -15.67
CA LYS A 181 15.77 -7.27 -16.94
C LYS A 181 16.86 -8.25 -17.40
N LYS A 182 18.13 -7.84 -17.33
CA LYS A 182 19.26 -8.73 -17.69
C LYS A 182 19.38 -9.92 -16.75
N LYS A 183 19.25 -9.71 -15.42
CA LYS A 183 19.32 -10.80 -14.43
C LYS A 183 18.19 -11.80 -14.59
N LEU A 184 17.00 -11.32 -14.95
CA LEU A 184 15.83 -12.16 -15.18
C LEU A 184 15.83 -12.80 -16.55
N ASP A 185 16.78 -12.46 -17.42
CA ASP A 185 16.79 -12.88 -18.82
C ASP A 185 15.43 -12.59 -19.47
N CYS A 186 15.02 -11.31 -19.43
CA CYS A 186 13.76 -10.88 -20.04
C CYS A 186 13.86 -10.99 -21.57
N PRO A 187 12.78 -11.41 -22.27
CA PRO A 187 12.75 -11.43 -23.73
C PRO A 187 13.11 -10.05 -24.27
N LYS A 188 13.79 -9.99 -25.41
CA LYS A 188 13.95 -8.72 -26.15
C LYS A 188 12.64 -8.43 -26.86
N GLU A 189 12.13 -7.19 -26.73
CA GLU A 189 11.02 -6.71 -27.57
C GLU A 189 11.46 -6.54 -29.02
#